data_4dfc10ab1c49701c2a20996ef15b5561
#
_entry.id   4dfc10ab1c49701c2a20996ef15b5561
#
_cell.length_a   1.000
_cell.length_b   1.000
_cell.length_c   1.000
_cell.angle_alpha   90.00
_cell.angle_beta   90.00
_cell.angle_gamma   90.00
#
_symmetry.space_group_name_H-M   'P 1'
#
loop_
_entity.id
_entity.type
_entity.pdbx_description
1 polymer ?
#
loop_
_entity_poly.entity_id
_entity_poly.type
_entity_poly.pdbx_seq_one_letter_code
_entity_poly.pdbx_strand_id
1 'polypeptide(L)'
;MKAGLITPINECTGIYGIYVNDELVYIGKTTQNFQKRFYQHKHLIDFPDDSETQYDMYYELAVARAQGSSVQLRPLIIAEYVPYDSLYSITNRDLESMEFALIYCYRPKYNICGTKKPYKYTH
;
A
#
# COMPACT_ATOMS: atom_id res chain seq x y z
N MET A 1 -22.72 15.50 6.39
CA MET A 1 -22.24 14.52 7.35
C MET A 1 -22.53 14.96 8.78
N LYS A 2 -22.89 14.05 9.60
CA LYS A 2 -23.14 14.39 10.98
C LYS A 2 -21.83 14.66 11.70
N ALA A 3 -21.86 15.64 12.56
CA ALA A 3 -20.69 15.97 13.34
C ALA A 3 -20.26 14.75 14.15
N GLY A 4 -18.99 14.46 14.14
CA GLY A 4 -18.43 13.36 14.90
C GLY A 4 -18.53 12.00 14.24
N LEU A 5 -19.20 11.90 13.09
CA LEU A 5 -19.30 10.63 12.40
C LEU A 5 -18.28 10.60 11.27
N ILE A 6 -17.12 10.04 11.55
CA ILE A 6 -16.04 9.92 10.60
C ILE A 6 -15.78 8.43 10.42
N THR A 7 -15.63 8.00 9.18
CA THR A 7 -15.32 6.60 8.90
C THR A 7 -13.97 6.25 9.52
N PRO A 8 -13.90 5.21 10.36
CA PRO A 8 -12.61 4.82 10.93
C PRO A 8 -11.60 4.49 9.83
N ILE A 9 -10.35 4.85 10.07
CA ILE A 9 -9.31 4.66 9.07
C ILE A 9 -9.24 3.22 8.57
N ASN A 10 -9.37 2.26 9.46
CA ASN A 10 -9.30 0.85 9.06
C ASN A 10 -10.34 0.47 8.02
N GLU A 11 -11.46 1.18 8.00
CA GLU A 11 -12.56 0.89 7.09
C GLU A 11 -12.52 1.75 5.84
N CYS A 12 -11.52 2.61 5.71
CA CYS A 12 -11.40 3.49 4.57
C CYS A 12 -10.61 2.86 3.44
N THR A 13 -10.70 3.47 2.28
CA THR A 13 -9.93 3.08 1.11
C THR A 13 -8.90 4.16 0.81
N GLY A 14 -7.95 3.85 -0.05
CA GLY A 14 -6.98 4.85 -0.43
C GLY A 14 -5.63 4.28 -0.80
N ILE A 15 -4.60 5.06 -0.52
CA ILE A 15 -3.23 4.72 -0.85
C ILE A 15 -2.45 4.55 0.44
N TYR A 16 -1.63 3.53 0.48
CA TYR A 16 -0.85 3.21 1.67
C TYR A 16 0.61 3.00 1.30
N GLY A 17 1.45 2.96 2.31
CA GLY A 17 2.86 2.68 2.12
C GLY A 17 3.34 1.60 3.06
N ILE A 18 4.34 0.87 2.64
CA ILE A 18 5.08 -0.05 3.50
C ILE A 18 6.40 0.61 3.82
N TYR A 19 6.72 0.65 5.11
CA TYR A 19 7.92 1.30 5.62
C TYR A 19 8.80 0.30 6.33
N VAL A 20 10.10 0.38 6.07
CA VAL A 20 11.09 -0.41 6.81
C VAL A 20 11.99 0.60 7.50
N ASN A 21 11.97 0.60 8.84
CA ASN A 21 12.73 1.56 9.64
C ASN A 21 12.47 3.00 9.18
N ASP A 22 11.17 3.30 8.96
CA ASP A 22 10.71 4.64 8.54
C ASP A 22 11.10 5.01 7.12
N GLU A 23 11.65 4.10 6.35
CA GLU A 23 11.91 4.35 4.93
C GLU A 23 10.77 3.76 4.12
N LEU A 24 10.19 4.59 3.24
CA LEU A 24 9.08 4.15 2.38
C LEU A 24 9.64 3.26 1.27
N VAL A 25 9.23 2.00 1.28
CA VAL A 25 9.76 1.03 0.31
C VAL A 25 8.74 0.52 -0.68
N TYR A 26 7.45 0.79 -0.43
CA TYR A 26 6.40 0.34 -1.35
C TYR A 26 5.17 1.21 -1.18
N ILE A 27 4.52 1.53 -2.30
CA ILE A 27 3.25 2.25 -2.31
C ILE A 27 2.22 1.38 -3.01
N GLY A 28 1.06 1.25 -2.40
CA GLY A 28 -0.03 0.47 -2.96
C GLY A 28 -1.36 1.16 -2.82
N LYS A 29 -2.37 0.56 -3.40
CA LYS A 29 -3.72 1.10 -3.40
C LYS A 29 -4.68 0.02 -2.92
N THR A 30 -5.72 0.39 -2.20
CA THR A 30 -6.78 -0.54 -1.87
C THR A 30 -8.13 0.07 -2.18
N THR A 31 -9.02 -0.75 -2.74
CA THR A 31 -10.40 -0.39 -2.98
C THR A 31 -11.34 -1.15 -2.06
N GLN A 32 -10.80 -2.00 -1.20
CA GLN A 32 -11.60 -2.70 -0.19
C GLN A 32 -11.58 -1.87 1.09
N ASN A 33 -10.58 -2.06 1.92
CA ASN A 33 -10.30 -1.15 3.03
C ASN A 33 -8.89 -1.44 3.52
N PHE A 34 -8.36 -0.50 4.32
CA PHE A 34 -6.98 -0.66 4.79
C PHE A 34 -6.83 -1.89 5.67
N GLN A 35 -7.81 -2.19 6.50
CA GLN A 35 -7.70 -3.34 7.41
C GLN A 35 -7.50 -4.63 6.63
N LYS A 36 -8.32 -4.86 5.62
CA LYS A 36 -8.21 -6.07 4.81
C LYS A 36 -6.89 -6.14 4.06
N ARG A 37 -6.52 -5.01 3.45
CA ARG A 37 -5.30 -4.99 2.65
C ARG A 37 -4.07 -5.17 3.52
N PHE A 38 -4.04 -4.53 4.69
CA PHE A 38 -2.92 -4.67 5.60
C PHE A 38 -2.83 -6.10 6.13
N TYR A 39 -3.97 -6.71 6.40
CA TYR A 39 -3.98 -8.10 6.84
C TYR A 39 -3.38 -9.01 5.77
N GLN A 40 -3.73 -8.79 4.50
CA GLN A 40 -3.19 -9.58 3.40
C GLN A 40 -1.67 -9.44 3.31
N HIS A 41 -1.17 -8.22 3.41
CA HIS A 41 0.28 -7.99 3.37
C HIS A 41 0.97 -8.64 4.56
N LYS A 42 0.40 -8.50 5.74
CA LYS A 42 1.00 -9.11 6.94
C LYS A 42 1.05 -10.62 6.81
N HIS A 43 0.00 -11.22 6.27
CA HIS A 43 -0.01 -12.65 6.05
C HIS A 43 1.12 -13.07 5.11
N LEU A 44 1.32 -12.34 4.03
CA LEU A 44 2.35 -12.69 3.05
C LEU A 44 3.75 -12.41 3.57
N ILE A 45 3.91 -11.47 4.50
CA ILE A 45 5.19 -11.28 5.17
C ILE A 45 5.48 -12.44 6.11
N ASP A 46 4.44 -12.92 6.81
CA ASP A 46 4.59 -14.08 7.70
C ASP A 46 4.82 -15.37 6.92
N PHE A 47 4.19 -15.49 5.76
CA PHE A 47 4.24 -16.70 4.93
C PHE A 47 4.52 -16.32 3.49
N PRO A 48 5.75 -15.91 3.17
CA PRO A 48 6.05 -15.41 1.82
C PRO A 48 5.78 -16.42 0.71
N ASP A 49 5.85 -17.70 1.02
CA ASP A 49 5.58 -18.73 0.01
C ASP A 49 4.14 -18.72 -0.47
N ASP A 50 3.24 -18.10 0.27
CA ASP A 50 1.84 -18.04 -0.12
C ASP A 50 1.59 -16.99 -1.19
N SER A 51 2.57 -16.17 -1.55
CA SER A 51 2.39 -15.14 -2.55
C SER A 51 2.31 -15.78 -3.93
N GLU A 52 1.21 -15.53 -4.63
CA GLU A 52 1.01 -16.08 -5.96
C GLU A 52 1.89 -15.42 -7.00
N THR A 53 2.34 -14.21 -6.72
CA THR A 53 3.17 -13.46 -7.66
C THR A 53 4.63 -13.80 -7.53
N GLN A 54 5.01 -14.53 -6.50
CA GLN A 54 6.40 -14.86 -6.21
C GLN A 54 7.25 -13.60 -6.14
N TYR A 55 6.69 -12.60 -5.53
CA TYR A 55 7.29 -11.29 -5.41
C TYR A 55 8.36 -11.35 -4.33
N ASP A 56 9.57 -10.94 -4.67
CA ASP A 56 10.67 -10.99 -3.72
C ASP A 56 10.48 -10.05 -2.53
N MET A 57 9.61 -9.06 -2.68
CA MET A 57 9.36 -8.09 -1.62
C MET A 57 9.01 -8.77 -0.30
N TYR A 58 8.13 -9.76 -0.34
CA TYR A 58 7.67 -10.38 0.91
C TYR A 58 8.78 -11.14 1.61
N TYR A 59 9.64 -11.80 0.84
CA TYR A 59 10.79 -12.46 1.42
C TYR A 59 11.74 -11.46 2.05
N GLU A 60 12.01 -10.36 1.37
CA GLU A 60 12.91 -9.34 1.89
C GLU A 60 12.34 -8.67 3.12
N LEU A 61 11.03 -8.41 3.14
CA LEU A 61 10.40 -7.83 4.31
C LEU A 61 10.43 -8.79 5.50
N ALA A 62 10.23 -10.08 5.24
CA ALA A 62 10.31 -11.09 6.30
C ALA A 62 11.71 -11.15 6.88
N VAL A 63 12.73 -11.11 6.04
CA VAL A 63 14.12 -11.12 6.49
C VAL A 63 14.41 -9.86 7.30
N ALA A 64 13.99 -8.71 6.81
CA ALA A 64 14.22 -7.45 7.52
C ALA A 64 13.60 -7.51 8.92
N ARG A 65 12.38 -8.00 9.02
CA ARG A 65 11.70 -8.11 10.31
C ARG A 65 12.42 -9.08 11.23
N ALA A 66 12.88 -10.21 10.68
CA ALA A 66 13.60 -11.19 11.48
C ALA A 66 14.93 -10.64 11.99
N GLN A 67 15.49 -9.66 11.28
CA GLN A 67 16.74 -9.03 11.69
C GLN A 67 16.53 -7.85 12.64
N GLY A 68 15.28 -7.61 13.04
CA GLY A 68 14.97 -6.56 14.01
C GLY A 68 14.52 -5.25 13.40
N SER A 69 14.39 -5.17 12.08
CA SER A 69 13.88 -3.96 11.46
C SER A 69 12.38 -3.81 11.72
N SER A 70 11.93 -2.57 11.79
CA SER A 70 10.51 -2.27 11.92
C SER A 70 9.89 -2.29 10.54
N VAL A 71 8.83 -3.09 10.37
CA VAL A 71 8.07 -3.13 9.11
C VAL A 71 6.66 -2.67 9.43
N GLN A 72 6.26 -1.56 8.84
CA GLN A 72 4.97 -0.93 9.13
C GLN A 72 4.22 -0.62 7.86
N LEU A 73 2.90 -0.73 7.94
CA LEU A 73 2.00 -0.34 6.87
C LEU A 73 1.24 0.89 7.34
N ARG A 74 1.27 1.96 6.54
CA ARG A 74 0.67 3.23 6.93
C ARG A 74 -0.20 3.77 5.82
N PRO A 75 -1.39 4.29 6.14
CA PRO A 75 -2.17 5.01 5.14
C PRO A 75 -1.45 6.29 4.73
N LEU A 76 -1.45 6.59 3.44
CA LEU A 76 -0.86 7.82 2.92
C LEU A 76 -1.93 8.79 2.46
N ILE A 77 -2.92 8.30 1.73
CA ILE A 77 -4.07 9.10 1.30
C ILE A 77 -5.30 8.31 1.66
N ILE A 78 -6.20 8.94 2.39
CA ILE A 78 -7.44 8.31 2.82
C ILE A 78 -8.55 8.95 1.99
N ALA A 79 -9.11 8.17 1.06
CA ALA A 79 -10.07 8.70 0.10
C ALA A 79 -11.27 9.35 0.78
N GLU A 80 -11.76 8.74 1.84
CA GLU A 80 -12.93 9.24 2.55
C GLU A 80 -12.67 10.55 3.28
N TYR A 81 -11.39 10.90 3.48
CA TYR A 81 -11.03 12.13 4.19
C TYR A 81 -10.65 13.26 3.25
N VAL A 82 -10.49 12.96 1.94
CA VAL A 82 -10.10 14.00 0.98
C VAL A 82 -11.28 14.93 0.75
N PRO A 83 -11.09 16.25 0.92
CA PRO A 83 -12.19 17.20 0.69
C PRO A 83 -12.57 17.21 -0.79
N TYR A 84 -13.85 17.33 -1.06
CA TYR A 84 -14.35 17.47 -2.41
C TYR A 84 -15.65 18.24 -2.35
N ASP A 85 -16.06 18.84 -3.47
CA ASP A 85 -17.33 19.52 -3.49
C ASP A 85 -18.45 18.49 -3.80
N SER A 86 -19.67 18.97 -3.75
CA SER A 86 -20.82 18.08 -3.84
C SER A 86 -20.97 17.40 -5.19
N LEU A 87 -20.26 17.86 -6.20
CA LEU A 87 -20.37 17.32 -7.55
C LEU A 87 -19.27 16.32 -7.88
N TYR A 88 -18.38 16.07 -6.94
CA TYR A 88 -17.20 15.29 -7.25
C TYR A 88 -16.82 14.44 -6.05
N SER A 89 -16.45 13.20 -6.31
CA SER A 89 -15.92 12.30 -5.28
C SER A 89 -14.73 11.56 -5.84
N ILE A 90 -13.90 11.08 -4.92
CA ILE A 90 -12.72 10.32 -5.30
C ILE A 90 -13.15 8.99 -5.89
N THR A 91 -12.73 8.72 -7.10
CA THR A 91 -13.04 7.45 -7.77
C THR A 91 -11.83 6.54 -7.70
N ASN A 92 -12.05 5.30 -8.11
CA ASN A 92 -10.97 4.33 -8.23
C ASN A 92 -9.90 4.82 -9.19
N ARG A 93 -10.32 5.46 -10.26
CA ARG A 93 -9.41 6.01 -11.26
C ARG A 93 -8.56 7.13 -10.69
N ASP A 94 -9.17 7.96 -9.84
CA ASP A 94 -8.43 9.02 -9.16
C ASP A 94 -7.37 8.44 -8.25
N LEU A 95 -7.70 7.39 -7.51
CA LEU A 95 -6.73 6.74 -6.64
C LEU A 95 -5.58 6.15 -7.44
N GLU A 96 -5.89 5.57 -8.60
CA GLU A 96 -4.85 5.00 -9.43
C GLU A 96 -3.89 6.08 -9.94
N SER A 97 -4.42 7.22 -10.34
CA SER A 97 -3.60 8.34 -10.77
C SER A 97 -2.73 8.87 -9.65
N MET A 98 -3.29 8.95 -8.45
CA MET A 98 -2.53 9.41 -7.28
C MET A 98 -1.42 8.42 -6.93
N GLU A 99 -1.72 7.14 -7.03
CA GLU A 99 -0.73 6.11 -6.77
C GLU A 99 0.45 6.23 -7.72
N PHE A 100 0.17 6.37 -9.02
CA PHE A 100 1.22 6.56 -10.01
C PHE A 100 2.06 7.79 -9.72
N ALA A 101 1.39 8.90 -9.37
CA ALA A 101 2.10 10.14 -9.08
C ALA A 101 3.04 9.98 -7.90
N LEU A 102 2.57 9.30 -6.84
CA LEU A 102 3.39 9.10 -5.65
C LEU A 102 4.55 8.17 -5.94
N ILE A 103 4.32 7.12 -6.71
CA ILE A 103 5.39 6.21 -7.09
C ILE A 103 6.45 6.95 -7.92
N TYR A 104 6.00 7.80 -8.84
CA TYR A 104 6.92 8.56 -9.66
C TYR A 104 7.76 9.52 -8.82
N CYS A 105 7.12 10.17 -7.84
CA CYS A 105 7.81 11.15 -7.01
C CYS A 105 8.78 10.51 -6.02
N TYR A 106 8.36 9.43 -5.38
CA TYR A 106 9.14 8.85 -4.29
C TYR A 106 9.98 7.67 -4.73
N ARG A 107 9.62 7.01 -5.83
CA ARG A 107 10.38 5.90 -6.40
C ARG A 107 10.71 4.84 -5.36
N PRO A 108 9.71 4.28 -4.67
CA PRO A 108 10.00 3.32 -3.63
C PRO A 108 10.64 2.07 -4.23
N LYS A 109 11.55 1.49 -3.48
CA LYS A 109 12.37 0.38 -3.95
C LYS A 109 11.57 -0.75 -4.58
N TYR A 110 10.51 -1.18 -3.92
CA TYR A 110 9.79 -2.36 -4.40
C TYR A 110 8.81 -2.06 -5.52
N ASN A 111 8.39 -0.83 -5.67
CA ASN A 111 7.59 -0.47 -6.83
C ASN A 111 8.44 -0.48 -8.09
N ILE A 112 9.67 -0.01 -8.00
CA ILE A 112 10.55 0.05 -9.15
C ILE A 112 11.03 -1.34 -9.53
N CYS A 113 11.53 -2.09 -8.56
CA CYS A 113 12.05 -3.43 -8.83
C CYS A 113 10.95 -4.39 -9.23
N GLY A 114 9.81 -4.30 -8.57
CA GLY A 114 8.72 -5.23 -8.81
C GLY A 114 8.09 -5.08 -10.17
N THR A 115 8.09 -3.91 -10.71
CA THR A 115 7.46 -3.70 -12.00
C THR A 115 8.26 -4.25 -13.15
N LYS A 116 9.51 -4.56 -12.82
CA LYS A 116 10.24 -5.20 -13.83
C LYS A 116 9.88 -6.56 -13.89
N LYS A 117 9.23 -6.92 -13.70
CA LYS A 117 8.93 -8.19 -13.61
C LYS A 117 8.74 -8.76 -14.45
N PRO A 118 9.02 -8.50 -14.39
CA PRO A 118 9.00 -9.00 -14.79
C PRO A 118 9.65 -9.34 -14.62
N TYR A 119 10.12 -8.80 -14.18
CA TYR A 119 10.99 -9.22 -13.95
C TYR A 119 10.89 -10.35 -13.49
N LYS A 120 10.66 -10.60 -13.18
CA LYS A 120 10.45 -11.61 -12.79
C LYS A 120 9.38 -11.92 -13.39
N TYR A 121 8.92 -11.56 -13.77
CA TYR A 121 8.03 -11.91 -14.42
C TYR A 121 8.20 -11.47 -15.60
N THR A 122 8.96 -11.34 -15.75
CA THR A 122 9.33 -11.16 -16.55
C THR A 122 9.99 -11.42 -17.02
N HIS A 123 10.23 -11.45 -16.89
CA HIS A 123 10.69 -11.62 -17.04
C HIS A 123 10.94 -12.06 -17.33
#